data_d0f4cec846ab63a065a76d23b1623ae1
#
_entry.id   d0f4cec846ab63a065a76d23b1623ae1
#
_cell.length_a   1.000
_cell.length_b   1.000
_cell.length_c   1.000
_cell.angle_alpha   90.00
_cell.angle_beta   90.00
_cell.angle_gamma   90.00
#
_symmetry.space_group_name_H-M   'P 1'
#
loop_
_entity.id
_entity.type
_entity.pdbx_description
1 polymer ?
#
loop_
_entity_poly.entity_id
_entity_poly.type
_entity_poly.pdbx_seq_one_letter_code
_entity_poly.pdbx_strand_id
1 'polypeptide(L)'
;MNQKRSSKNFWRGRTVLITGGNGFLGRNVVEAFKSAGAEVVAPTHKQADLTQPGVALALFKKHKPSHVVHLAARVGGIGYNQVAPAPLYFDNLMMGTHTIEAAREANVEKTILLGTVCSYPKFTPVPFREESIWDGYPEETNAPYGIAKKALLVHAQVNAAQYGQKFAFLIPTNLFGPGDKFHPDVSHVIPALIKKCVEAKEQGHDKITVWGTGSASRDYLYVKDAARAILLASELHDSTEPLNLGNNREITIRETAETRRRGGGADRRVWTSPRRVRRRSPRCARSSRQFRES
;
A
#
# COMPACT_ATOMS: atom_id res chain seq x y z
N MET A 1 30.44 3.16 0.86
CA MET A 1 29.14 3.75 1.30
C MET A 1 29.23 4.06 2.78
N ASN A 2 29.33 5.34 3.16
CA ASN A 2 29.26 5.75 4.56
C ASN A 2 27.85 5.50 5.08
N GLN A 3 27.70 4.52 5.98
CA GLN A 3 26.44 4.31 6.70
C GLN A 3 26.19 5.54 7.60
N LYS A 4 25.38 6.48 7.13
CA LYS A 4 24.77 7.49 8.00
C LYS A 4 23.93 6.71 9.04
N ARG A 5 24.40 6.64 10.28
CA ARG A 5 23.61 6.10 11.38
C ARG A 5 22.54 7.12 11.77
N SER A 6 21.28 6.68 11.94
CA SER A 6 20.22 7.49 12.55
C SER A 6 20.74 8.21 13.80
N SER A 7 20.59 9.51 13.87
CA SER A 7 20.95 10.24 15.07
C SER A 7 19.84 10.03 16.11
N LYS A 8 20.20 9.59 17.33
CA LYS A 8 19.25 9.35 18.43
C LYS A 8 18.35 10.58 18.76
N ASN A 9 18.62 11.73 18.18
CA ASN A 9 17.92 13.01 18.43
C ASN A 9 17.29 13.63 17.20
N PHE A 10 17.33 12.99 16.02
CA PHE A 10 16.85 13.61 14.76
C PHE A 10 15.39 14.09 14.85
N TRP A 11 14.53 13.30 15.45
CA TRP A 11 13.08 13.59 15.52
C TRP A 11 12.66 14.49 16.67
N ARG A 12 13.54 14.74 17.64
CA ARG A 12 13.21 15.58 18.81
C ARG A 12 12.94 17.02 18.38
N GLY A 13 11.78 17.56 18.76
CA GLY A 13 11.33 18.90 18.40
C GLY A 13 10.87 19.06 16.95
N ARG A 14 10.74 17.94 16.19
CA ARG A 14 10.20 17.94 14.83
C ARG A 14 8.75 17.53 14.83
N THR A 15 7.91 18.31 14.15
CA THR A 15 6.50 17.97 13.91
C THR A 15 6.41 17.14 12.63
N VAL A 16 5.81 15.94 12.73
CA VAL A 16 5.55 15.03 11.60
C VAL A 16 4.05 14.89 11.41
N LEU A 17 3.57 15.23 10.22
CA LEU A 17 2.18 15.05 9.85
C LEU A 17 2.01 13.72 9.10
N ILE A 18 1.16 12.84 9.62
CA ILE A 18 0.94 11.50 9.06
C ILE A 18 -0.51 11.38 8.59
N THR A 19 -0.74 11.50 7.29
CA THR A 19 -2.05 11.26 6.71
C THR A 19 -2.36 9.77 6.72
N GLY A 20 -3.60 9.37 6.98
CA GLY A 20 -3.94 7.96 7.14
C GLY A 20 -3.37 7.32 8.41
N GLY A 21 -2.89 8.11 9.38
CA GLY A 21 -2.28 7.66 10.62
C GLY A 21 -3.17 6.79 11.51
N ASN A 22 -4.49 6.80 11.30
CA ASN A 22 -5.45 5.98 12.04
C ASN A 22 -5.71 4.60 11.37
N GLY A 23 -5.13 4.34 10.20
CA GLY A 23 -5.22 3.07 9.48
C GLY A 23 -4.33 1.98 10.05
N PHE A 24 -4.36 0.79 9.43
CA PHE A 24 -3.58 -0.38 9.83
C PHE A 24 -2.06 -0.06 9.88
N LEU A 25 -1.47 0.35 8.78
CA LEU A 25 -0.06 0.77 8.73
C LEU A 25 0.15 2.05 9.55
N GLY A 26 -0.77 3.02 9.41
CA GLY A 26 -0.66 4.35 10.00
C GLY A 26 -0.44 4.34 11.50
N ARG A 27 -1.18 3.52 12.25
CA ARG A 27 -1.02 3.42 13.72
C ARG A 27 0.38 2.97 14.12
N ASN A 28 0.95 2.02 13.40
CA ASN A 28 2.31 1.55 13.65
C ASN A 28 3.36 2.62 13.29
N VAL A 29 3.13 3.39 12.22
CA VAL A 29 4.02 4.51 11.83
C VAL A 29 3.92 5.64 12.85
N VAL A 30 2.73 6.02 13.30
CA VAL A 30 2.52 7.02 14.37
C VAL A 30 3.27 6.61 15.64
N GLU A 31 3.16 5.35 16.06
CA GLU A 31 3.87 4.82 17.23
C GLU A 31 5.40 4.91 17.04
N ALA A 32 5.91 4.53 15.86
CA ALA A 32 7.34 4.58 15.57
C ALA A 32 7.90 6.01 15.66
N PHE A 33 7.22 7.01 15.05
CA PHE A 33 7.66 8.40 15.12
C PHE A 33 7.57 9.00 16.52
N LYS A 34 6.49 8.71 17.27
CA LYS A 34 6.36 9.13 18.67
C LYS A 34 7.47 8.54 19.53
N SER A 35 7.76 7.25 19.36
CA SER A 35 8.83 6.56 20.10
C SER A 35 10.23 7.11 19.75
N ALA A 36 10.39 7.66 18.55
CA ALA A 36 11.62 8.34 18.13
C ALA A 36 11.73 9.80 18.64
N GLY A 37 10.69 10.33 19.28
CA GLY A 37 10.67 11.67 19.89
C GLY A 37 10.06 12.77 19.01
N ALA A 38 9.37 12.40 17.92
CA ALA A 38 8.65 13.35 17.08
C ALA A 38 7.32 13.80 17.71
N GLU A 39 6.92 15.03 17.45
CA GLU A 39 5.56 15.50 17.64
C GLU A 39 4.71 15.04 16.44
N VAL A 40 3.69 14.19 16.67
CA VAL A 40 2.93 13.60 15.59
C VAL A 40 1.53 14.17 15.48
N VAL A 41 1.18 14.67 14.29
CA VAL A 41 -0.17 15.08 13.90
C VAL A 41 -0.73 14.04 12.94
N ALA A 42 -1.85 13.41 13.30
CA ALA A 42 -2.47 12.34 12.52
C ALA A 42 -3.99 12.60 12.35
N PRO A 43 -4.40 13.47 11.41
CA PRO A 43 -5.80 13.80 11.20
C PRO A 43 -6.59 12.61 10.68
N THR A 44 -7.86 12.53 11.08
CA THR A 44 -8.83 11.59 10.50
C THR A 44 -9.36 12.14 9.17
N HIS A 45 -9.94 11.27 8.35
CA HIS A 45 -10.60 11.69 7.11
C HIS A 45 -11.73 12.72 7.36
N LYS A 46 -12.48 12.58 8.47
CA LYS A 46 -13.51 13.56 8.85
C LYS A 46 -12.94 14.94 9.19
N GLN A 47 -11.72 15.02 9.68
CA GLN A 47 -11.05 16.28 10.00
C GLN A 47 -10.36 16.91 8.78
N ALA A 48 -9.94 16.09 7.82
CA ALA A 48 -9.25 16.55 6.62
C ALA A 48 -9.49 15.56 5.47
N ASP A 49 -10.45 15.88 4.61
CA ASP A 49 -10.67 15.16 3.36
C ASP A 49 -9.69 15.67 2.30
N LEU A 50 -8.60 14.94 2.11
CA LEU A 50 -7.52 15.32 1.20
C LEU A 50 -7.91 15.21 -0.29
N THR A 51 -9.08 14.68 -0.62
CA THR A 51 -9.60 14.73 -2.00
C THR A 51 -10.08 16.15 -2.37
N GLN A 52 -10.34 16.99 -1.36
CA GLN A 52 -10.81 18.35 -1.56
C GLN A 52 -9.64 19.33 -1.74
N PRO A 53 -9.71 20.23 -2.74
CA PRO A 53 -8.69 21.26 -2.95
C PRO A 53 -8.49 22.14 -1.70
N GLY A 54 -7.24 22.50 -1.44
CA GLY A 54 -6.86 23.42 -0.36
C GLY A 54 -6.83 22.81 1.05
N VAL A 55 -7.48 21.67 1.29
CA VAL A 55 -7.54 21.04 2.62
C VAL A 55 -6.14 20.63 3.11
N ALA A 56 -5.34 20.01 2.26
CA ALA A 56 -3.96 19.65 2.60
C ALA A 56 -3.12 20.87 2.96
N LEU A 57 -3.22 21.94 2.16
CA LEU A 57 -2.47 23.19 2.39
C LEU A 57 -2.88 23.87 3.69
N ALA A 58 -4.18 23.99 3.98
CA ALA A 58 -4.69 24.55 5.22
C ALA A 58 -4.16 23.77 6.44
N LEU A 59 -4.16 22.44 6.35
CA LEU A 59 -3.64 21.55 7.38
C LEU A 59 -2.14 21.79 7.61
N PHE A 60 -1.34 21.90 6.55
CA PHE A 60 0.11 22.08 6.65
C PHE A 60 0.47 23.47 7.15
N LYS A 61 -0.21 24.52 6.71
CA LYS A 61 -0.05 25.89 7.24
C LYS A 61 -0.38 25.96 8.73
N LYS A 62 -1.41 25.24 9.18
CA LYS A 62 -1.81 25.19 10.60
C LYS A 62 -0.77 24.52 11.48
N HIS A 63 -0.26 23.36 11.05
CA HIS A 63 0.60 22.51 11.89
C HIS A 63 2.09 22.69 11.62
N LYS A 64 2.48 23.34 10.52
CA LYS A 64 3.86 23.61 10.10
C LYS A 64 4.77 22.38 10.23
N PRO A 65 4.41 21.21 9.66
CA PRO A 65 5.20 20.03 9.83
C PRO A 65 6.53 20.15 9.11
N SER A 66 7.61 19.67 9.74
CA SER A 66 8.91 19.52 9.06
C SER A 66 8.85 18.37 8.05
N HIS A 67 8.12 17.30 8.39
CA HIS A 67 7.99 16.13 7.54
C HIS A 67 6.51 15.71 7.37
N VAL A 68 6.18 15.23 6.18
CA VAL A 68 4.86 14.66 5.89
C VAL A 68 5.01 13.21 5.48
N VAL A 69 4.26 12.31 6.09
CA VAL A 69 4.17 10.90 5.71
C VAL A 69 2.77 10.64 5.16
N HIS A 70 2.65 10.48 3.84
CA HIS A 70 1.38 10.30 3.17
C HIS A 70 1.01 8.82 3.05
N LEU A 71 0.22 8.34 4.02
CA LEU A 71 -0.30 6.97 4.05
C LEU A 71 -1.80 6.90 3.71
N ALA A 72 -2.48 8.05 3.61
CA ALA A 72 -3.89 8.08 3.24
C ALA A 72 -4.06 7.48 1.84
N ALA A 73 -4.94 6.50 1.75
CA ALA A 73 -5.26 5.85 0.50
C ALA A 73 -6.65 5.19 0.59
N ARG A 74 -7.36 5.21 -0.53
CA ARG A 74 -8.50 4.33 -0.73
C ARG A 74 -7.95 3.00 -1.23
N VAL A 75 -8.12 1.94 -0.46
CA VAL A 75 -7.61 0.60 -0.79
C VAL A 75 -8.68 -0.45 -0.50
N GLY A 76 -8.67 -1.53 -1.27
CA GLY A 76 -9.56 -2.66 -1.09
C GLY A 76 -8.95 -3.95 -1.62
N GLY A 77 -9.65 -5.06 -1.41
CA GLY A 77 -9.32 -6.33 -2.05
C GLY A 77 -9.73 -6.33 -3.53
N ILE A 78 -9.41 -7.43 -4.26
CA ILE A 78 -9.71 -7.59 -5.70
C ILE A 78 -11.20 -7.32 -6.00
N GLY A 79 -12.11 -7.77 -5.13
CA GLY A 79 -13.55 -7.53 -5.30
C GLY A 79 -13.90 -6.05 -5.31
N TYR A 80 -13.35 -5.28 -4.37
CA TYR A 80 -13.56 -3.83 -4.32
C TYR A 80 -12.98 -3.13 -5.55
N ASN A 81 -11.80 -3.52 -5.98
CA ASN A 81 -11.14 -2.93 -7.15
C ASN A 81 -11.95 -3.13 -8.44
N GLN A 82 -12.69 -4.24 -8.55
CA GLN A 82 -13.56 -4.53 -9.70
C GLN A 82 -14.84 -3.69 -9.71
N VAL A 83 -15.41 -3.37 -8.54
CA VAL A 83 -16.70 -2.65 -8.46
C VAL A 83 -16.55 -1.14 -8.36
N ALA A 84 -15.40 -0.64 -7.93
CA ALA A 84 -15.16 0.78 -7.71
C ALA A 84 -13.81 1.28 -8.28
N PRO A 85 -13.46 0.99 -9.56
CA PRO A 85 -12.17 1.37 -10.12
C PRO A 85 -12.01 2.90 -10.27
N ALA A 86 -13.05 3.63 -10.63
CA ALA A 86 -12.98 5.07 -10.85
C ALA A 86 -12.71 5.84 -9.55
N PRO A 87 -13.46 5.65 -8.44
CA PRO A 87 -13.10 6.26 -7.15
C PRO A 87 -11.72 5.80 -6.64
N LEU A 88 -11.35 4.54 -6.89
CA LEU A 88 -10.04 4.03 -6.51
C LEU A 88 -8.89 4.79 -7.19
N TYR A 89 -9.03 5.09 -8.47
CA TYR A 89 -8.06 5.90 -9.22
C TYR A 89 -8.08 7.36 -8.76
N PHE A 90 -9.25 7.99 -8.83
CA PHE A 90 -9.42 9.43 -8.61
C PHE A 90 -9.00 9.86 -7.20
N ASP A 91 -9.53 9.20 -6.17
CA ASP A 91 -9.27 9.62 -4.79
C ASP A 91 -7.79 9.48 -4.43
N ASN A 92 -7.14 8.38 -4.86
CA ASN A 92 -5.70 8.21 -4.57
C ASN A 92 -4.85 9.23 -5.31
N LEU A 93 -5.19 9.55 -6.56
CA LEU A 93 -4.48 10.56 -7.33
C LEU A 93 -4.63 11.94 -6.69
N MET A 94 -5.87 12.35 -6.37
CA MET A 94 -6.15 13.67 -5.81
C MET A 94 -5.54 13.86 -4.42
N MET A 95 -5.71 12.90 -3.51
CA MET A 95 -5.10 12.97 -2.18
C MET A 95 -3.57 13.14 -2.26
N GLY A 96 -2.92 12.37 -3.12
CA GLY A 96 -1.47 12.47 -3.28
C GLY A 96 -1.04 13.77 -3.94
N THR A 97 -1.71 14.20 -5.02
CA THR A 97 -1.42 15.46 -5.72
C THR A 97 -1.57 16.66 -4.79
N HIS A 98 -2.69 16.76 -4.07
CA HIS A 98 -2.90 17.84 -3.11
C HIS A 98 -1.85 17.82 -1.97
N THR A 99 -1.44 16.64 -1.53
CA THR A 99 -0.39 16.50 -0.51
C THR A 99 0.97 16.99 -1.02
N ILE A 100 1.36 16.63 -2.24
CA ILE A 100 2.64 17.03 -2.84
C ILE A 100 2.70 18.56 -3.03
N GLU A 101 1.66 19.15 -3.64
CA GLU A 101 1.61 20.59 -3.85
C GLU A 101 1.53 21.37 -2.53
N ALA A 102 0.72 20.93 -1.58
CA ALA A 102 0.65 21.53 -0.26
C ALA A 102 1.99 21.49 0.48
N ALA A 103 2.75 20.41 0.34
CA ALA A 103 4.08 20.28 0.93
C ALA A 103 5.07 21.27 0.31
N ARG A 104 5.00 21.50 -1.01
CA ARG A 104 5.78 22.50 -1.72
C ARG A 104 5.43 23.91 -1.22
N GLU A 105 4.16 24.28 -1.22
CA GLU A 105 3.71 25.62 -0.83
C GLU A 105 3.92 25.93 0.66
N ALA A 106 3.86 24.93 1.52
CA ALA A 106 4.11 25.06 2.96
C ALA A 106 5.59 24.90 3.35
N ASN A 107 6.50 24.75 2.38
CA ASN A 107 7.94 24.54 2.59
C ASN A 107 8.25 23.38 3.54
N VAL A 108 7.57 22.24 3.37
CA VAL A 108 7.87 21.02 4.11
C VAL A 108 9.26 20.51 3.76
N GLU A 109 10.09 20.20 4.76
CA GLU A 109 11.49 19.77 4.54
C GLU A 109 11.55 18.48 3.70
N LYS A 110 10.66 17.51 3.98
CA LYS A 110 10.63 16.24 3.24
C LYS A 110 9.25 15.57 3.29
N THR A 111 8.83 15.05 2.15
CA THR A 111 7.56 14.30 2.02
C THR A 111 7.83 12.84 1.70
N ILE A 112 7.24 11.95 2.46
CA ILE A 112 7.31 10.50 2.27
C ILE A 112 6.00 10.03 1.66
N LEU A 113 6.08 9.42 0.49
CA LEU A 113 4.94 8.92 -0.28
C LEU A 113 4.98 7.39 -0.31
N LEU A 114 3.81 6.76 -0.11
CA LEU A 114 3.69 5.33 -0.31
C LEU A 114 3.16 5.01 -1.70
N GLY A 115 3.99 4.28 -2.45
CA GLY A 115 3.61 3.54 -3.64
C GLY A 115 2.95 2.20 -3.32
N THR A 116 2.95 1.31 -4.30
CA THR A 116 2.38 -0.03 -4.19
C THR A 116 3.06 -0.98 -5.19
N VAL A 117 3.21 -2.25 -4.81
CA VAL A 117 3.64 -3.30 -5.76
C VAL A 117 2.66 -3.48 -6.92
N CYS A 118 1.40 -3.04 -6.77
CA CYS A 118 0.42 -3.02 -7.86
C CYS A 118 0.79 -2.04 -9.00
N SER A 119 1.81 -1.20 -8.81
CA SER A 119 2.33 -0.30 -9.86
C SER A 119 3.23 -1.00 -10.86
N TYR A 120 3.78 -2.17 -10.50
CA TYR A 120 4.62 -2.94 -11.42
C TYR A 120 3.82 -3.58 -12.55
N PRO A 121 4.43 -3.77 -13.73
CA PRO A 121 3.79 -4.48 -14.82
C PRO A 121 3.34 -5.88 -14.43
N LYS A 122 2.26 -6.36 -15.05
CA LYS A 122 1.65 -7.67 -14.77
C LYS A 122 2.63 -8.85 -14.81
N PHE A 123 3.62 -8.79 -15.69
CA PHE A 123 4.57 -9.86 -15.92
C PHE A 123 6.01 -9.48 -15.53
N THR A 124 6.16 -8.60 -14.53
CA THR A 124 7.48 -8.23 -14.01
C THR A 124 8.18 -9.46 -13.44
N PRO A 125 9.45 -9.75 -13.84
CA PRO A 125 10.23 -10.82 -13.24
C PRO A 125 10.43 -10.64 -11.74
N VAL A 126 10.48 -11.74 -11.01
CA VAL A 126 10.78 -11.74 -9.57
C VAL A 126 12.29 -12.03 -9.39
N PRO A 127 12.98 -11.34 -8.48
CA PRO A 127 12.53 -10.24 -7.61
C PRO A 127 12.30 -8.92 -8.38
N PHE A 128 11.29 -8.14 -7.94
CA PHE A 128 10.99 -6.84 -8.54
C PHE A 128 12.13 -5.85 -8.31
N ARG A 129 12.57 -5.21 -9.40
CA ARG A 129 13.54 -4.13 -9.37
C ARG A 129 12.84 -2.80 -9.60
N GLU A 130 13.28 -1.75 -8.93
CA GLU A 130 12.61 -0.45 -8.96
C GLU A 130 12.50 0.13 -10.36
N GLU A 131 13.53 -0.05 -11.20
CA GLU A 131 13.53 0.39 -12.61
C GLU A 131 12.43 -0.27 -13.43
N SER A 132 12.07 -1.52 -13.12
CA SER A 132 11.05 -2.28 -13.85
C SER A 132 9.63 -1.75 -13.67
N ILE A 133 9.42 -0.76 -12.81
CA ILE A 133 8.09 -0.13 -12.65
C ILE A 133 7.59 0.48 -13.97
N TRP A 134 8.50 0.81 -14.90
CA TRP A 134 8.20 1.47 -16.17
C TRP A 134 8.05 0.50 -17.37
N ASP A 135 8.34 -0.79 -17.21
CA ASP A 135 8.43 -1.76 -18.32
C ASP A 135 7.08 -2.21 -18.88
N GLY A 136 5.96 -1.64 -18.41
CA GLY A 136 4.65 -1.97 -18.95
C GLY A 136 3.46 -1.56 -18.08
N TYR A 137 2.31 -2.15 -18.42
CA TYR A 137 1.04 -1.86 -17.77
C TYR A 137 0.78 -2.83 -16.58
N PRO A 138 0.26 -2.33 -15.45
CA PRO A 138 -0.10 -3.16 -14.31
C PRO A 138 -1.20 -4.17 -14.62
N GLU A 139 -1.40 -5.15 -13.72
CA GLU A 139 -2.53 -6.06 -13.79
C GLU A 139 -3.86 -5.27 -13.77
N GLU A 140 -4.78 -5.64 -14.64
CA GLU A 140 -5.94 -4.82 -15.05
C GLU A 140 -6.86 -4.42 -13.88
N THR A 141 -7.05 -5.32 -12.90
CA THR A 141 -7.92 -5.03 -11.74
C THR A 141 -7.25 -4.10 -10.73
N ASN A 142 -5.92 -4.10 -10.70
CA ASN A 142 -5.11 -3.26 -9.83
C ASN A 142 -4.61 -1.98 -10.53
N ALA A 143 -4.70 -1.92 -11.86
CA ALA A 143 -4.16 -0.82 -12.65
C ALA A 143 -4.68 0.56 -12.22
N PRO A 144 -5.97 0.77 -11.91
CA PRO A 144 -6.44 2.09 -11.44
C PRO A 144 -5.66 2.59 -10.23
N TYR A 145 -5.45 1.74 -9.24
CA TYR A 145 -4.67 2.08 -8.05
C TYR A 145 -3.17 2.22 -8.37
N GLY A 146 -2.62 1.26 -9.10
CA GLY A 146 -1.21 1.23 -9.47
C GLY A 146 -0.78 2.44 -10.29
N ILE A 147 -1.59 2.83 -11.30
CA ILE A 147 -1.32 4.00 -12.16
C ILE A 147 -1.44 5.31 -11.37
N ALA A 148 -2.45 5.45 -10.50
CA ALA A 148 -2.55 6.62 -9.63
C ALA A 148 -1.26 6.79 -8.80
N LYS A 149 -0.73 5.71 -8.22
CA LYS A 149 0.53 5.75 -7.47
C LYS A 149 1.76 6.01 -8.33
N LYS A 150 1.83 5.48 -9.57
CA LYS A 150 2.90 5.82 -10.53
C LYS A 150 2.87 7.30 -10.90
N ALA A 151 1.69 7.87 -11.13
CA ALA A 151 1.55 9.30 -11.42
C ALA A 151 2.09 10.17 -10.28
N LEU A 152 1.87 9.78 -9.01
CA LEU A 152 2.44 10.48 -7.85
C LEU A 152 3.97 10.37 -7.78
N LEU A 153 4.56 9.25 -8.23
CA LEU A 153 6.02 9.14 -8.34
C LEU A 153 6.58 10.17 -9.33
N VAL A 154 5.98 10.25 -10.53
CA VAL A 154 6.37 11.24 -11.54
C VAL A 154 6.21 12.66 -10.97
N HIS A 155 5.07 12.95 -10.34
CA HIS A 155 4.80 14.27 -9.75
C HIS A 155 5.86 14.65 -8.70
N ALA A 156 6.23 13.72 -7.82
CA ALA A 156 7.29 13.94 -6.86
C ALA A 156 8.66 14.22 -7.53
N GLN A 157 9.00 13.44 -8.56
CA GLN A 157 10.26 13.59 -9.29
C GLN A 157 10.38 14.94 -10.00
N VAL A 158 9.31 15.38 -10.69
CA VAL A 158 9.35 16.68 -11.39
C VAL A 158 9.36 17.83 -10.41
N ASN A 159 8.68 17.76 -9.26
CA ASN A 159 8.75 18.76 -8.22
C ASN A 159 10.13 18.80 -7.55
N ALA A 160 10.78 17.65 -7.36
CA ALA A 160 12.16 17.62 -6.87
C ALA A 160 13.12 18.28 -7.87
N ALA A 161 12.97 17.98 -9.15
CA ALA A 161 13.85 18.54 -10.20
C ALA A 161 13.65 20.05 -10.37
N GLN A 162 12.40 20.53 -10.32
CA GLN A 162 12.10 21.93 -10.58
C GLN A 162 12.24 22.83 -9.36
N TYR A 163 11.85 22.33 -8.17
CA TYR A 163 11.74 23.13 -6.95
C TYR A 163 12.70 22.70 -5.83
N GLY A 164 13.52 21.66 -6.05
CA GLY A 164 14.43 21.12 -5.04
C GLY A 164 13.72 20.44 -3.87
N GLN A 165 12.45 20.09 -4.00
CA GLN A 165 11.67 19.48 -2.95
C GLN A 165 12.17 18.07 -2.65
N LYS A 166 12.30 17.71 -1.36
CA LYS A 166 12.78 16.39 -0.97
C LYS A 166 11.64 15.40 -0.80
N PHE A 167 11.80 14.23 -1.40
CA PHE A 167 10.85 13.11 -1.31
C PHE A 167 11.55 11.81 -0.96
N ALA A 168 10.76 10.88 -0.43
CA ALA A 168 11.07 9.46 -0.44
C ALA A 168 9.83 8.72 -0.94
N PHE A 169 9.95 7.95 -2.03
CA PHE A 169 8.86 7.16 -2.56
C PHE A 169 9.10 5.68 -2.23
N LEU A 170 8.26 5.12 -1.35
CA LEU A 170 8.46 3.80 -0.77
C LEU A 170 7.39 2.83 -1.27
N ILE A 171 7.80 1.66 -1.75
CA ILE A 171 6.92 0.63 -2.31
C ILE A 171 6.91 -0.57 -1.36
N PRO A 172 5.99 -0.63 -0.38
CA PRO A 172 5.89 -1.79 0.49
C PRO A 172 5.31 -3.00 -0.25
N THR A 173 5.82 -4.18 0.08
CA THR A 173 5.24 -5.46 -0.30
C THR A 173 3.94 -5.73 0.48
N ASN A 174 3.46 -6.97 0.55
CA ASN A 174 2.19 -7.29 1.20
C ASN A 174 2.32 -7.18 2.71
N LEU A 175 1.73 -6.15 3.29
CA LEU A 175 1.78 -5.90 4.73
C LEU A 175 0.88 -6.88 5.49
N PHE A 176 1.33 -7.29 6.68
CA PHE A 176 0.54 -8.08 7.61
C PHE A 176 0.90 -7.76 9.06
N GLY A 177 0.01 -8.04 9.98
CA GLY A 177 0.29 -7.91 11.41
C GLY A 177 -0.94 -7.57 12.26
N PRO A 178 -0.74 -7.29 13.55
CA PRO A 178 -1.82 -6.92 14.47
C PRO A 178 -2.55 -5.65 14.01
N GLY A 179 -3.88 -5.68 14.07
CA GLY A 179 -4.73 -4.55 13.68
C GLY A 179 -5.09 -4.51 12.19
N ASP A 180 -4.76 -5.55 11.42
CA ASP A 180 -5.20 -5.70 10.04
C ASP A 180 -6.72 -5.98 9.96
N LYS A 181 -7.29 -5.86 8.75
CA LYS A 181 -8.73 -6.00 8.51
C LYS A 181 -9.08 -7.46 8.23
N PHE A 182 -10.08 -7.98 8.95
CA PHE A 182 -10.57 -9.37 8.80
C PHE A 182 -11.90 -9.48 8.05
N HIS A 183 -12.47 -8.36 7.58
CA HIS A 183 -13.73 -8.40 6.83
C HIS A 183 -13.49 -9.03 5.44
N PRO A 184 -14.33 -9.99 4.99
CA PRO A 184 -14.10 -10.77 3.76
C PRO A 184 -13.85 -9.92 2.51
N ASP A 185 -14.58 -8.80 2.35
CA ASP A 185 -14.53 -7.96 1.15
C ASP A 185 -13.27 -7.10 1.04
N VAL A 186 -12.57 -6.87 2.16
CA VAL A 186 -11.43 -5.95 2.23
C VAL A 186 -10.17 -6.56 2.83
N SER A 187 -10.21 -7.82 3.28
CA SER A 187 -9.06 -8.48 3.88
C SER A 187 -8.05 -8.93 2.83
N HIS A 188 -6.78 -8.82 3.20
CA HIS A 188 -5.68 -9.42 2.44
C HIS A 188 -5.55 -10.93 2.76
N VAL A 189 -4.60 -11.59 2.09
CA VAL A 189 -4.45 -13.06 2.17
C VAL A 189 -4.25 -13.56 3.60
N ILE A 190 -3.32 -12.98 4.36
CA ILE A 190 -3.00 -13.47 5.72
C ILE A 190 -4.19 -13.33 6.67
N PRO A 191 -4.82 -12.14 6.84
CA PRO A 191 -5.99 -12.03 7.72
C PRO A 191 -7.17 -12.90 7.25
N ALA A 192 -7.38 -13.05 5.93
CA ALA A 192 -8.42 -13.95 5.41
C ALA A 192 -8.17 -15.42 5.78
N LEU A 193 -6.93 -15.89 5.69
CA LEU A 193 -6.55 -17.25 6.10
C LEU A 193 -6.69 -17.44 7.61
N ILE A 194 -6.27 -16.46 8.43
CA ILE A 194 -6.43 -16.52 9.89
C ILE A 194 -7.92 -16.66 10.23
N LYS A 195 -8.76 -15.80 9.67
CA LYS A 195 -10.21 -15.82 9.92
C LYS A 195 -10.80 -17.20 9.59
N LYS A 196 -10.51 -17.73 8.40
CA LYS A 196 -10.97 -19.05 7.99
C LYS A 196 -10.52 -20.16 8.94
N CYS A 197 -9.28 -20.11 9.43
CA CYS A 197 -8.78 -21.10 10.38
C CYS A 197 -9.48 -21.01 11.74
N VAL A 198 -9.75 -19.80 12.24
CA VAL A 198 -10.46 -19.60 13.50
C VAL A 198 -11.89 -20.08 13.40
N GLU A 199 -12.63 -19.65 12.35
CA GLU A 199 -14.02 -20.07 12.11
C GLU A 199 -14.14 -21.59 11.92
N ALA A 200 -13.22 -22.22 11.18
CA ALA A 200 -13.22 -23.69 11.02
C ALA A 200 -13.00 -24.40 12.36
N LYS A 201 -12.10 -23.91 13.20
CA LYS A 201 -11.86 -24.46 14.53
C LYS A 201 -13.10 -24.33 15.43
N GLU A 202 -13.74 -23.18 15.45
CA GLU A 202 -14.96 -22.92 16.23
C GLU A 202 -16.13 -23.80 15.79
N GLN A 203 -16.21 -24.12 14.51
CA GLN A 203 -17.24 -24.99 13.92
C GLN A 203 -16.89 -26.48 13.94
N GLY A 204 -15.74 -26.86 14.50
CA GLY A 204 -15.28 -28.24 14.53
C GLY A 204 -14.84 -28.81 13.17
N HIS A 205 -14.59 -27.94 12.18
CA HIS A 205 -14.10 -28.33 10.88
C HIS A 205 -12.59 -28.58 10.91
N ASP A 206 -12.13 -29.64 10.26
CA ASP A 206 -10.71 -29.98 10.12
C ASP A 206 -10.05 -29.39 8.86
N LYS A 207 -10.82 -28.67 8.03
CA LYS A 207 -10.40 -28.14 6.72
C LYS A 207 -10.90 -26.72 6.49
N ILE A 208 -10.08 -25.93 5.75
CA ILE A 208 -10.48 -24.64 5.20
C ILE A 208 -10.41 -24.67 3.67
N THR A 209 -11.26 -23.90 3.00
CA THR A 209 -11.20 -23.73 1.54
C THR A 209 -10.33 -22.51 1.22
N VAL A 210 -9.26 -22.72 0.44
CA VAL A 210 -8.38 -21.68 -0.10
C VAL A 210 -8.64 -21.56 -1.60
N TRP A 211 -8.77 -20.32 -2.10
CA TRP A 211 -9.08 -20.08 -3.50
C TRP A 211 -7.85 -20.28 -4.40
N GLY A 212 -8.09 -20.87 -5.59
CA GLY A 212 -7.07 -21.09 -6.61
C GLY A 212 -6.19 -22.32 -6.35
N THR A 213 -5.06 -22.39 -7.05
CA THR A 213 -4.11 -23.51 -6.96
C THR A 213 -3.14 -23.41 -5.77
N GLY A 214 -3.03 -22.22 -5.17
CA GLY A 214 -2.05 -21.92 -4.14
C GLY A 214 -0.63 -21.73 -4.63
N SER A 215 -0.39 -21.77 -5.95
CA SER A 215 0.95 -21.60 -6.55
C SER A 215 1.42 -20.16 -6.61
N ALA A 216 0.49 -19.21 -6.58
CA ALA A 216 0.88 -17.78 -6.51
C ALA A 216 1.68 -17.51 -5.24
N SER A 217 2.76 -16.76 -5.38
CA SER A 217 3.65 -16.39 -4.27
C SER A 217 3.55 -14.90 -3.91
N ARG A 218 4.00 -14.58 -2.72
CA ARG A 218 4.04 -13.21 -2.20
C ARG A 218 5.27 -13.03 -1.33
N ASP A 219 5.79 -11.81 -1.31
CA ASP A 219 6.63 -11.32 -0.23
C ASP A 219 5.73 -10.65 0.82
N TYR A 220 5.86 -11.04 2.07
CA TYR A 220 5.09 -10.49 3.19
C TYR A 220 6.00 -9.70 4.12
N LEU A 221 5.66 -8.45 4.37
CA LEU A 221 6.38 -7.57 5.28
C LEU A 221 5.57 -7.31 6.55
N TYR A 222 6.18 -7.58 7.71
CA TYR A 222 5.52 -7.33 8.99
C TYR A 222 5.31 -5.83 9.21
N VAL A 223 4.15 -5.43 9.65
CA VAL A 223 3.72 -4.02 9.70
C VAL A 223 4.63 -3.14 10.57
N LYS A 224 5.19 -3.67 11.67
CA LYS A 224 6.13 -2.91 12.50
C LYS A 224 7.49 -2.72 11.83
N ASP A 225 7.94 -3.69 11.04
CA ASP A 225 9.17 -3.57 10.24
C ASP A 225 8.98 -2.56 9.11
N ALA A 226 7.81 -2.57 8.46
CA ALA A 226 7.43 -1.53 7.51
C ALA A 226 7.43 -0.13 8.15
N ALA A 227 6.84 0.02 9.32
CA ALA A 227 6.83 1.29 10.04
C ALA A 227 8.24 1.77 10.41
N ARG A 228 9.11 0.85 10.84
CA ARG A 228 10.52 1.14 11.10
C ARG A 228 11.28 1.53 9.82
N ALA A 229 11.04 0.84 8.73
CA ALA A 229 11.65 1.15 7.43
C ALA A 229 11.22 2.55 6.94
N ILE A 230 9.93 2.90 7.09
CA ILE A 230 9.41 4.23 6.76
C ILE A 230 10.10 5.31 7.62
N LEU A 231 10.23 5.10 8.93
CA LEU A 231 10.93 6.01 9.84
C LEU A 231 12.38 6.24 9.39
N LEU A 232 13.12 5.16 9.11
CA LEU A 232 14.52 5.22 8.65
C LEU A 232 14.65 5.90 7.28
N ALA A 233 13.78 5.58 6.33
CA ALA A 233 13.77 6.21 5.02
C ALA A 233 13.43 7.72 5.11
N SER A 234 12.55 8.10 6.03
CA SER A 234 12.24 9.51 6.28
C SER A 234 13.47 10.30 6.73
N GLU A 235 14.36 9.66 7.47
CA GLU A 235 15.60 10.29 7.97
C GLU A 235 16.75 10.20 6.97
N LEU A 236 16.94 9.05 6.32
CA LEU A 236 18.19 8.70 5.65
C LEU A 236 18.12 8.66 4.11
N HIS A 237 16.94 8.49 3.52
CA HIS A 237 16.78 8.32 2.09
C HIS A 237 16.56 9.65 1.39
N ASP A 238 17.59 10.16 0.72
CA ASP A 238 17.57 11.47 0.04
C ASP A 238 17.48 11.35 -1.50
N SER A 239 17.02 10.19 -2.02
CA SER A 239 16.80 9.97 -3.45
C SER A 239 15.33 10.08 -3.81
N THR A 240 15.03 10.57 -5.01
CA THR A 240 13.68 10.57 -5.60
C THR A 240 13.36 9.26 -6.33
N GLU A 241 14.36 8.36 -6.49
CA GLU A 241 14.13 7.03 -7.01
C GLU A 241 13.27 6.23 -6.03
N PRO A 242 12.32 5.42 -6.54
CA PRO A 242 11.52 4.58 -5.67
C PRO A 242 12.38 3.55 -4.93
N LEU A 243 11.91 3.13 -3.76
CA LEU A 243 12.59 2.13 -2.94
C LEU A 243 11.59 1.05 -2.54
N ASN A 244 11.86 -0.19 -2.92
CA ASN A 244 11.08 -1.34 -2.48
C ASN A 244 11.30 -1.64 -1.00
N LEU A 245 10.22 -1.85 -0.27
CA LEU A 245 10.26 -2.31 1.12
C LEU A 245 9.70 -3.72 1.19
N GLY A 246 10.56 -4.70 1.28
CA GLY A 246 10.23 -6.12 1.33
C GLY A 246 11.06 -6.89 2.33
N ASN A 247 10.70 -8.16 2.52
CA ASN A 247 11.44 -9.09 3.37
C ASN A 247 12.45 -9.93 2.56
N ASN A 248 12.49 -9.75 1.24
CA ASN A 248 13.31 -10.50 0.30
C ASN A 248 13.10 -12.03 0.40
N ARG A 249 11.89 -12.44 0.76
CA ARG A 249 11.50 -13.84 0.88
C ARG A 249 10.16 -14.09 0.23
N GLU A 250 10.18 -14.84 -0.84
CA GLU A 250 8.98 -15.29 -1.53
C GLU A 250 8.41 -16.54 -0.84
N ILE A 251 7.09 -16.54 -0.63
CA ILE A 251 6.35 -17.67 -0.06
C ILE A 251 5.05 -17.87 -0.82
N THR A 252 4.71 -19.10 -1.18
CA THR A 252 3.47 -19.41 -1.88
C THR A 252 2.25 -19.29 -0.96
N ILE A 253 1.08 -19.06 -1.55
CA ILE A 253 -0.19 -19.07 -0.81
C ILE A 253 -0.41 -20.40 -0.12
N ARG A 254 -0.01 -21.52 -0.75
CA ARG A 254 -0.05 -22.86 -0.16
C ARG A 254 0.80 -22.94 1.10
N GLU A 255 2.08 -22.58 1.02
CA GLU A 255 2.99 -22.58 2.16
C GLU A 255 2.51 -21.63 3.27
N THR A 256 1.97 -20.46 2.89
CA THR A 256 1.38 -19.52 3.86
C THR A 256 0.23 -20.16 4.63
N ALA A 257 -0.67 -20.88 3.95
CA ALA A 257 -1.78 -21.57 4.59
C ALA A 257 -1.31 -22.75 5.48
N GLU A 258 -0.27 -23.48 5.06
CA GLU A 258 0.31 -24.60 5.80
C GLU A 258 1.14 -24.16 7.02
N THR A 259 1.85 -23.03 6.95
CA THR A 259 2.65 -22.51 8.07
C THR A 259 1.79 -22.17 9.27
N ARG A 260 0.58 -21.69 9.07
CA ARG A 260 -0.39 -21.40 10.14
C ARG A 260 -0.88 -22.64 10.87
N ARG A 261 -0.82 -23.79 10.25
CA ARG A 261 -1.16 -25.08 10.84
C ARG A 261 -0.19 -25.48 11.95
N ARG A 262 1.11 -25.21 11.81
CA ARG A 262 2.16 -25.60 12.78
C ARG A 262 2.11 -24.80 14.07
N GLY A 263 1.59 -23.57 14.06
CA GLY A 263 1.45 -22.72 15.23
C GLY A 263 0.21 -22.96 16.10
N GLY A 264 -0.74 -23.78 15.64
CA GLY A 264 -2.05 -23.98 16.29
C GLY A 264 -2.35 -25.37 16.83
N GLY A 265 -1.38 -26.28 16.91
CA GLY A 265 -1.50 -27.59 17.62
C GLY A 265 -2.48 -28.59 16.98
N ALA A 266 -2.85 -28.47 15.71
CA ALA A 266 -3.69 -29.43 15.00
C ALA A 266 -2.96 -30.00 13.77
N ASP A 267 -2.58 -31.26 13.86
CA ASP A 267 -2.01 -32.03 12.76
C ASP A 267 -3.14 -32.59 11.88
N ARG A 268 -3.42 -31.95 10.74
CA ARG A 268 -4.12 -32.60 9.59
C ARG A 268 -4.10 -31.72 8.32
N ARG A 269 -4.12 -32.36 7.12
CA ARG A 269 -3.93 -31.78 5.78
C ARG A 269 -5.10 -30.93 5.34
N VAL A 270 -4.89 -29.67 4.99
CA VAL A 270 -5.94 -28.69 4.72
C VAL A 270 -5.84 -28.14 3.29
N TRP A 271 -5.71 -29.00 2.30
CA TRP A 271 -5.82 -28.57 0.93
C TRP A 271 -6.92 -29.34 0.19
N THR A 272 -8.00 -28.65 -0.21
CA THR A 272 -8.90 -29.14 -1.27
C THR A 272 -8.93 -28.06 -2.35
N SER A 273 -8.40 -28.39 -3.54
CA SER A 273 -8.59 -27.55 -4.73
C SER A 273 -10.09 -27.55 -5.08
N PRO A 274 -10.75 -26.39 -5.20
CA PRO A 274 -12.08 -26.34 -5.78
C PRO A 274 -11.96 -26.79 -7.24
N ARG A 275 -12.74 -27.77 -7.67
CA ARG A 275 -12.90 -28.10 -9.08
C ARG A 275 -13.20 -26.80 -9.83
N ARG A 276 -12.56 -26.61 -11.00
CA ARG A 276 -12.74 -25.47 -11.91
C ARG A 276 -14.21 -25.09 -12.00
N VAL A 277 -14.58 -23.97 -11.40
CA VAL A 277 -15.79 -23.25 -11.78
C VAL A 277 -15.52 -22.70 -13.18
N ARG A 278 -16.10 -23.31 -14.21
CA ARG A 278 -16.07 -22.78 -15.57
C ARG A 278 -16.68 -21.38 -15.50
N ARG A 279 -15.86 -20.34 -15.65
CA ARG A 279 -16.33 -18.98 -15.90
C ARG A 279 -17.08 -19.03 -17.24
N ARG A 280 -18.40 -18.88 -17.23
CA ARG A 280 -19.15 -18.45 -18.40
C ARG A 280 -18.70 -17.01 -18.68
N SER A 281 -17.93 -16.82 -19.74
CA SER A 281 -17.68 -15.48 -20.28
C SER A 281 -19.02 -14.86 -20.68
N PRO A 282 -19.31 -13.61 -20.31
CA PRO A 282 -20.40 -12.88 -20.93
C PRO A 282 -20.02 -12.69 -22.41
N ARG A 283 -20.82 -13.24 -23.31
CA ARG A 283 -20.74 -12.93 -24.74
C ARG A 283 -21.01 -11.44 -24.87
N CYS A 284 -19.98 -10.69 -25.24
CA CYS A 284 -20.10 -9.32 -25.70
C CYS A 284 -20.93 -9.35 -26.99
N ALA A 285 -22.17 -8.88 -26.93
CA ALA A 285 -23.00 -8.68 -28.11
C ALA A 285 -22.34 -7.59 -28.96
N ARG A 286 -21.84 -7.97 -30.12
CA ARG A 286 -21.40 -7.05 -31.16
C ARG A 286 -22.63 -6.31 -31.68
N SER A 287 -22.81 -5.04 -31.36
CA SER A 287 -23.64 -4.13 -32.13
C SER A 287 -22.77 -3.49 -33.20
N SER A 288 -22.86 -4.04 -34.41
CA SER A 288 -22.38 -3.39 -35.62
C SER A 288 -23.28 -2.19 -35.90
N ARG A 289 -22.81 -0.97 -35.68
CA ARG A 289 -23.33 0.24 -36.33
C ARG A 289 -22.32 0.69 -37.35
N GLN A 290 -22.72 0.50 -38.63
CA GLN A 290 -22.11 1.11 -39.79
C GLN A 290 -22.20 2.63 -39.68
N PHE A 291 -21.06 3.31 -39.69
CA PHE A 291 -21.01 4.71 -40.06
C PHE A 291 -20.98 4.76 -41.59
N ARG A 292 -22.03 5.34 -42.19
CA ARG A 292 -22.02 5.81 -43.59
C ARG A 292 -21.39 7.18 -43.60
N GLU A 293 -20.43 7.34 -44.50
CA GLU A 293 -19.87 8.62 -44.93
C GLU A 293 -20.95 9.51 -45.57
N SER A 294 -20.95 10.77 -45.26
CA SER A 294 -21.36 11.87 -46.09
C SER A 294 -20.62 13.14 -45.64
#